data_81667417e5c3ccc64569abad310a8d2a
#
_entry.id   81667417e5c3ccc64569abad310a8d2a
#
_cell.length_a   1.000
_cell.length_b   1.000
_cell.length_c   1.000
_cell.angle_alpha   90.00
_cell.angle_beta   90.00
_cell.angle_gamma   90.00
#
_symmetry.space_group_name_H-M   'P 1'
#
loop_
_entity.id
_entity.type
_entity.pdbx_description
1 polymer ?
#
loop_
_entity_poly.entity_id
_entity_poly.type
_entity_poly.pdbx_seq_one_letter_code
_entity_poly.pdbx_strand_id
1 'polypeptide(L)'
;MGLKGRSCVMSETKILISEATKRNWDKLKADGNDRLMRRANKSRSQRIIIPEGYVSAGSLPRFVEELRAQQYPIKDLIFSLCALYLEHNKVNESNKKRFFEEYPHFHRLSIEVPRQIIKNRQDDWIGFVYRSLTTEGSRILTGLYYTSPVIVEEMLQGIELTHDQRFLDPCCGSGIFLLKVKGAQPEQLFGIDNDPLAVMIAKANLIVRFGESSVYPQIYQMDFLLHAASALNGLKFDYIVTNPPWGSEKRKKHSSDIIQSNEQSTLFFTESFKFLNYNGIQHFLMPTSVMKIKVHSDFRKFIAGETYLDTIKLHHERFKGVFTDFISLKVKKKEVRGAQNYLVETAHHEVVRKTWQPIDDGFYAIPMLNDRTEAILNKAERLRNDDLSHSLWALGIITGNNAKVLKDRPGKGLEKIYTGKDINKYSLKVASRYIRYNRADFQQCAKDEFYRAKEKLVYKFVSSRLCFTYDNQQRLFLNSANILIPDVEGMSIKTVLAFLNSELFNFLYVKRFNDLKILKGNLSALPFPKITSEQDKQFTALVDRALDGDKDAPKEIDNLIFTLYQLDTEEIDLIKNLES
;
A
#
# COMPACT_ATOMS: atom_id res chain seq x y z
N MET A 1 -61.73 -4.28 -13.80
CA MET A 1 -61.34 -3.74 -12.47
C MET A 1 -59.83 -3.86 -12.36
N GLY A 2 -59.16 -2.73 -12.32
CA GLY A 2 -57.74 -2.60 -12.54
C GLY A 2 -56.90 -2.95 -11.29
N LEU A 3 -55.76 -3.57 -11.57
CA LEU A 3 -54.66 -3.68 -10.65
C LEU A 3 -53.62 -2.62 -11.02
N LYS A 4 -53.56 -1.58 -10.17
CA LYS A 4 -52.53 -0.55 -10.26
C LYS A 4 -51.20 -1.14 -9.80
N GLY A 5 -50.20 -1.13 -10.70
CA GLY A 5 -48.82 -1.42 -10.40
C GLY A 5 -48.25 -0.37 -9.43
N ARG A 6 -47.65 -0.83 -8.33
CA ARG A 6 -46.78 -0.01 -7.48
C ARG A 6 -45.40 0.09 -8.14
N SER A 7 -45.07 1.28 -8.64
CA SER A 7 -43.72 1.62 -9.02
C SER A 7 -42.87 1.68 -7.74
N CYS A 8 -41.88 0.81 -7.68
CA CYS A 8 -40.80 0.90 -6.69
C CYS A 8 -39.91 2.09 -7.05
N VAL A 9 -40.08 3.21 -6.36
CA VAL A 9 -39.17 4.36 -6.45
C VAL A 9 -37.91 3.97 -5.71
N MET A 10 -36.85 3.64 -6.46
CA MET A 10 -35.51 3.53 -5.91
C MET A 10 -35.10 4.92 -5.43
N SER A 11 -34.92 5.09 -4.12
CA SER A 11 -34.36 6.29 -3.54
C SER A 11 -32.92 6.43 -4.01
N GLU A 12 -32.67 7.42 -4.86
CA GLU A 12 -31.32 7.88 -5.18
C GLU A 12 -30.65 8.30 -3.88
N THR A 13 -29.68 7.51 -3.45
CA THR A 13 -28.77 7.89 -2.38
C THR A 13 -27.94 9.07 -2.90
N LYS A 14 -28.35 10.29 -2.61
CA LYS A 14 -27.55 11.49 -2.86
C LYS A 14 -26.26 11.37 -2.10
N ILE A 15 -25.17 11.06 -2.82
CA ILE A 15 -23.81 11.18 -2.30
C ILE A 15 -23.62 12.66 -1.95
N LEU A 16 -23.57 12.99 -0.67
CA LEU A 16 -23.29 14.33 -0.18
C LEU A 16 -21.82 14.68 -0.51
N ILE A 17 -21.64 15.28 -1.68
CA ILE A 17 -20.35 15.81 -2.11
C ILE A 17 -20.13 17.11 -1.36
N SER A 18 -18.99 17.24 -0.66
CA SER A 18 -18.67 18.47 0.06
C SER A 18 -18.62 19.67 -0.90
N GLU A 19 -19.02 20.85 -0.43
CA GLU A 19 -18.95 22.11 -1.18
C GLU A 19 -17.53 22.39 -1.72
N ALA A 20 -16.50 21.97 -0.98
CA ALA A 20 -15.11 22.08 -1.42
C ALA A 20 -14.81 21.13 -2.60
N THR A 21 -15.37 19.93 -2.61
CA THR A 21 -15.23 18.98 -3.72
C THR A 21 -15.96 19.49 -4.95
N LYS A 22 -17.14 20.07 -4.78
CA LYS A 22 -17.96 20.64 -5.85
C LYS A 22 -17.26 21.83 -6.52
N ARG A 23 -16.75 22.77 -5.72
CA ARG A 23 -15.94 23.90 -6.21
C ARG A 23 -14.67 23.45 -6.95
N ASN A 24 -14.04 22.39 -6.48
CA ASN A 24 -12.86 21.84 -7.15
C ASN A 24 -13.21 21.20 -8.51
N TRP A 25 -14.37 20.56 -8.63
CA TRP A 25 -14.86 20.01 -9.89
C TRP A 25 -15.23 21.13 -10.88
N ASP A 26 -15.86 22.20 -10.40
CA ASP A 26 -16.23 23.32 -11.26
C ASP A 26 -15.00 24.07 -11.80
N LYS A 27 -13.97 24.28 -10.95
CA LYS A 27 -12.68 24.82 -11.40
C LYS A 27 -11.96 23.89 -12.40
N LEU A 28 -12.05 22.58 -12.25
CA LEU A 28 -11.46 21.60 -13.15
C LEU A 28 -12.18 21.54 -14.50
N LYS A 29 -13.51 21.74 -14.52
CA LYS A 29 -14.32 21.83 -15.75
C LYS A 29 -14.04 23.11 -16.51
N ALA A 30 -13.92 24.25 -15.80
CA ALA A 30 -13.61 25.55 -16.39
C ALA A 30 -12.23 25.60 -17.06
N ASP A 31 -11.24 24.84 -16.53
CA ASP A 31 -9.88 24.76 -17.09
C ASP A 31 -9.72 23.71 -18.20
N GLY A 32 -10.80 23.02 -18.63
CA GLY A 32 -10.77 21.97 -19.65
C GLY A 32 -9.93 20.72 -19.26
N ASN A 33 -9.58 20.58 -17.98
CA ASN A 33 -8.72 19.51 -17.46
C ASN A 33 -9.54 18.44 -16.76
N ASP A 34 -9.56 17.22 -17.29
CA ASP A 34 -10.12 16.07 -16.63
C ASP A 34 -9.29 15.70 -15.38
N ARG A 35 -9.95 15.27 -14.32
CA ARG A 35 -9.36 14.88 -13.02
C ARG A 35 -8.28 13.79 -13.14
N LEU A 36 -8.35 12.98 -14.18
CA LEU A 36 -7.36 11.98 -14.55
C LEU A 36 -6.05 12.63 -15.04
N MET A 37 -6.10 13.76 -15.77
CA MET A 37 -4.91 14.43 -16.30
C MET A 37 -4.04 15.10 -15.24
N ARG A 38 -4.57 15.58 -14.12
CA ARG A 38 -3.75 16.19 -13.05
C ARG A 38 -2.99 15.16 -12.20
N ARG A 39 -3.53 13.96 -12.02
CA ARG A 39 -2.76 12.81 -11.50
C ARG A 39 -1.75 12.32 -12.53
N ALA A 40 -2.04 12.47 -13.80
CA ALA A 40 -1.16 12.15 -14.92
C ALA A 40 0.04 13.10 -15.07
N ASN A 41 0.10 14.26 -14.43
CA ASN A 41 1.32 15.09 -14.43
C ASN A 41 2.48 14.45 -13.63
N LYS A 42 2.22 13.55 -12.68
CA LYS A 42 3.22 12.61 -12.16
C LYS A 42 3.50 11.45 -13.14
N SER A 43 2.60 11.16 -14.07
CA SER A 43 2.71 10.08 -15.05
C SER A 43 3.68 10.37 -16.19
N ARG A 44 4.18 11.60 -16.31
CA ARG A 44 5.17 11.99 -17.32
C ARG A 44 6.61 11.65 -16.96
N SER A 45 6.88 11.13 -15.76
CA SER A 45 8.17 10.55 -15.43
C SER A 45 8.31 9.21 -16.16
N GLN A 46 8.84 9.28 -17.37
CA GLN A 46 9.14 8.13 -18.23
C GLN A 46 10.44 7.41 -17.81
N ARG A 47 10.81 7.44 -16.54
CA ARG A 47 11.99 6.73 -16.09
C ARG A 47 11.76 5.23 -16.15
N ILE A 48 12.64 4.53 -16.84
CA ILE A 48 12.72 3.07 -16.77
C ILE A 48 13.13 2.72 -15.34
N ILE A 49 12.30 1.99 -14.64
CA ILE A 49 12.59 1.49 -13.31
C ILE A 49 12.87 0.01 -13.48
N ILE A 50 14.15 -0.36 -13.40
CA ILE A 50 14.59 -1.75 -13.39
C ILE A 50 14.65 -2.16 -11.93
N PRO A 51 13.84 -3.13 -11.46
CA PRO A 51 14.08 -3.76 -10.18
C PRO A 51 15.41 -4.51 -10.22
N GLU A 52 16.16 -4.47 -9.14
CA GLU A 52 17.40 -5.21 -8.97
C GLU A 52 17.12 -6.71 -9.18
N GLY A 53 17.99 -7.39 -9.94
CA GLY A 53 17.82 -8.81 -10.25
C GLY A 53 16.80 -9.17 -11.34
N TYR A 54 16.14 -8.18 -11.97
CA TYR A 54 15.03 -8.44 -12.89
C TYR A 54 15.42 -9.08 -14.22
N VAL A 55 16.61 -8.82 -14.74
CA VAL A 55 17.08 -9.39 -16.00
C VAL A 55 18.59 -9.59 -15.96
N SER A 56 19.02 -10.80 -16.32
CA SER A 56 20.42 -11.16 -16.49
C SER A 56 21.10 -10.48 -17.71
N ALA A 57 20.31 -9.89 -18.64
CA ALA A 57 20.81 -9.26 -19.85
C ALA A 57 20.91 -7.73 -19.71
N GLY A 58 22.11 -7.20 -19.49
CA GLY A 58 22.38 -5.76 -19.40
C GLY A 58 22.00 -4.92 -20.63
N SER A 59 21.71 -5.55 -21.77
CA SER A 59 21.24 -4.90 -23.01
C SER A 59 19.73 -4.56 -23.01
N LEU A 60 18.93 -5.16 -22.13
CA LEU A 60 17.48 -4.96 -22.15
C LEU A 60 17.03 -3.52 -21.82
N PRO A 61 17.65 -2.79 -20.87
CA PRO A 61 17.31 -1.39 -20.64
C PRO A 61 17.51 -0.53 -21.89
N ARG A 62 18.61 -0.71 -22.58
CA ARG A 62 18.92 0.01 -23.83
C ARG A 62 17.88 -0.32 -24.91
N PHE A 63 17.55 -1.58 -25.07
CA PHE A 63 16.50 -2.02 -26.00
C PHE A 63 15.14 -1.38 -25.70
N VAL A 64 14.75 -1.27 -24.43
CA VAL A 64 13.51 -0.57 -24.03
C VAL A 64 13.56 0.92 -24.39
N GLU A 65 14.72 1.59 -24.24
CA GLU A 65 14.87 2.99 -24.63
C GLU A 65 14.75 3.18 -26.16
N GLU A 66 15.32 2.28 -26.94
CA GLU A 66 15.20 2.25 -28.40
C GLU A 66 13.74 2.07 -28.83
N LEU A 67 12.99 1.11 -28.24
CA LEU A 67 11.57 0.90 -28.52
C LEU A 67 10.71 2.13 -28.13
N ARG A 68 11.06 2.80 -27.03
CA ARG A 68 10.35 4.00 -26.60
C ARG A 68 10.53 5.17 -27.56
N ALA A 69 11.70 5.32 -28.14
CA ALA A 69 12.00 6.36 -29.11
C ALA A 69 11.18 6.22 -30.39
N GLN A 70 10.81 5.00 -30.78
CA GLN A 70 10.05 4.69 -31.98
C GLN A 70 8.54 4.95 -31.86
N GLN A 71 8.02 5.13 -30.64
CA GLN A 71 6.60 5.40 -30.36
C GLN A 71 5.62 4.42 -31.03
N TYR A 72 5.94 3.15 -31.09
CA TYR A 72 5.06 2.11 -31.65
C TYR A 72 3.72 2.04 -30.90
N PRO A 73 2.62 1.67 -31.60
CA PRO A 73 1.38 1.28 -30.95
C PRO A 73 1.64 0.10 -29.99
N ILE A 74 1.38 0.27 -28.70
CA ILE A 74 1.78 -0.70 -27.66
C ILE A 74 1.23 -2.12 -27.92
N LYS A 75 0.01 -2.22 -28.46
CA LYS A 75 -0.62 -3.51 -28.76
C LYS A 75 0.14 -4.28 -29.83
N ASP A 76 0.42 -3.61 -30.96
CA ASP A 76 1.13 -4.21 -32.09
C ASP A 76 2.60 -4.49 -31.74
N LEU A 77 3.20 -3.63 -30.92
CA LEU A 77 4.55 -3.85 -30.40
C LEU A 77 4.64 -5.15 -29.59
N ILE A 78 3.76 -5.30 -28.57
CA ILE A 78 3.78 -6.49 -27.72
C ILE A 78 3.46 -7.76 -28.51
N PHE A 79 2.48 -7.72 -29.42
CA PHE A 79 2.20 -8.84 -30.30
C PHE A 79 3.43 -9.21 -31.14
N SER A 80 4.13 -8.23 -31.74
CA SER A 80 5.29 -8.45 -32.57
C SER A 80 6.45 -9.08 -31.78
N LEU A 81 6.67 -8.63 -30.55
CA LEU A 81 7.67 -9.21 -29.65
C LEU A 81 7.33 -10.66 -29.29
N CYS A 82 6.07 -10.96 -28.95
CA CYS A 82 5.61 -12.32 -28.70
C CYS A 82 5.80 -13.21 -29.95
N ALA A 83 5.43 -12.72 -31.13
CA ALA A 83 5.58 -13.44 -32.39
C ALA A 83 7.04 -13.77 -32.69
N LEU A 84 7.94 -12.79 -32.60
CA LEU A 84 9.38 -12.99 -32.76
C LEU A 84 9.94 -13.99 -31.73
N TYR A 85 9.45 -13.91 -30.48
CA TYR A 85 9.89 -14.82 -29.42
C TYR A 85 9.53 -16.28 -29.72
N LEU A 86 8.30 -16.53 -30.22
CA LEU A 86 7.86 -17.85 -30.65
C LEU A 86 8.62 -18.36 -31.88
N GLU A 87 8.90 -17.52 -32.87
CA GLU A 87 9.60 -17.90 -34.11
C GLU A 87 11.09 -18.19 -33.90
N HIS A 88 11.73 -17.44 -33.00
CA HIS A 88 13.16 -17.62 -32.76
C HIS A 88 13.47 -18.71 -31.72
N ASN A 89 12.46 -19.30 -31.12
CA ASN A 89 12.61 -20.40 -30.17
C ASN A 89 11.98 -21.68 -30.73
N LYS A 90 12.48 -22.82 -30.30
CA LYS A 90 11.98 -24.14 -30.68
C LYS A 90 10.68 -24.40 -29.89
N VAL A 91 9.53 -24.31 -30.56
CA VAL A 91 8.22 -24.44 -29.96
C VAL A 91 7.32 -25.34 -30.81
N ASN A 92 6.30 -25.94 -30.21
CA ASN A 92 5.34 -26.76 -30.92
C ASN A 92 4.55 -25.93 -31.96
N GLU A 93 4.53 -26.38 -33.20
CA GLU A 93 3.92 -25.66 -34.32
C GLU A 93 2.38 -25.50 -34.16
N SER A 94 1.70 -26.48 -33.54
CA SER A 94 0.25 -26.36 -33.27
C SER A 94 -0.02 -25.23 -32.26
N ASN A 95 0.77 -25.15 -31.20
CA ASN A 95 0.65 -24.09 -30.20
C ASN A 95 0.99 -22.71 -30.78
N LYS A 96 2.01 -22.63 -31.64
CA LYS A 96 2.35 -21.40 -32.34
C LYS A 96 1.22 -20.95 -33.28
N LYS A 97 0.67 -21.88 -34.06
CA LYS A 97 -0.47 -21.61 -34.95
C LYS A 97 -1.68 -21.12 -34.16
N ARG A 98 -2.06 -21.82 -33.08
CA ARG A 98 -3.18 -21.44 -32.20
C ARG A 98 -2.98 -20.05 -31.59
N PHE A 99 -1.76 -19.71 -31.18
CA PHE A 99 -1.45 -18.39 -30.66
C PHE A 99 -1.75 -17.30 -31.71
N PHE A 100 -1.35 -17.46 -32.96
CA PHE A 100 -1.66 -16.48 -34.01
C PHE A 100 -3.14 -16.40 -34.35
N GLU A 101 -3.87 -17.51 -34.30
CA GLU A 101 -5.30 -17.56 -34.51
C GLU A 101 -6.10 -16.84 -33.41
N GLU A 102 -5.60 -16.79 -32.20
CA GLU A 102 -6.22 -16.03 -31.09
C GLU A 102 -6.05 -14.51 -31.23
N TYR A 103 -5.05 -14.06 -31.98
CA TYR A 103 -4.72 -12.63 -32.11
C TYR A 103 -4.71 -12.10 -33.56
N PRO A 104 -5.78 -12.32 -34.36
CA PRO A 104 -5.78 -12.03 -35.78
C PRO A 104 -5.80 -10.53 -36.13
N HIS A 105 -6.17 -9.67 -35.17
CA HIS A 105 -6.36 -8.23 -35.40
C HIS A 105 -5.14 -7.38 -35.06
N PHE A 106 -4.01 -7.99 -34.68
CA PHE A 106 -2.79 -7.26 -34.37
C PHE A 106 -1.88 -7.18 -35.59
N HIS A 107 -1.29 -5.99 -35.77
CA HIS A 107 -0.36 -5.77 -36.88
C HIS A 107 1.06 -6.12 -36.48
N ARG A 108 1.76 -6.75 -37.41
CA ARG A 108 3.16 -7.11 -37.22
C ARG A 108 4.07 -5.96 -37.57
N LEU A 109 4.91 -5.56 -36.63
CA LEU A 109 5.93 -4.55 -36.79
C LEU A 109 7.28 -5.20 -37.13
N SER A 110 8.10 -4.52 -37.94
CA SER A 110 9.49 -4.92 -38.17
C SER A 110 10.33 -4.41 -37.00
N ILE A 111 10.79 -5.32 -36.15
CA ILE A 111 11.56 -5.01 -34.95
C ILE A 111 12.75 -5.95 -34.88
N GLU A 112 13.93 -5.40 -34.64
CA GLU A 112 15.12 -6.20 -34.36
C GLU A 112 15.27 -6.39 -32.85
N VAL A 113 15.21 -7.64 -32.39
CA VAL A 113 15.42 -7.99 -30.97
C VAL A 113 16.81 -8.59 -30.79
N PRO A 114 17.65 -8.06 -29.90
CA PRO A 114 18.97 -8.64 -29.65
C PRO A 114 18.90 -10.13 -29.34
N ARG A 115 19.77 -10.93 -29.99
CA ARG A 115 19.75 -12.39 -29.91
C ARG A 115 19.82 -12.91 -28.46
N GLN A 116 20.58 -12.26 -27.61
CA GLN A 116 20.70 -12.60 -26.19
C GLN A 116 19.40 -12.40 -25.41
N ILE A 117 18.54 -11.45 -25.81
CA ILE A 117 17.24 -11.20 -25.21
C ILE A 117 16.24 -12.24 -25.72
N ILE A 118 16.13 -12.43 -27.04
CA ILE A 118 15.12 -13.30 -27.65
C ILE A 118 15.33 -14.78 -27.32
N LYS A 119 16.55 -15.19 -26.99
CA LYS A 119 16.87 -16.57 -26.56
C LYS A 119 16.75 -16.80 -25.07
N ASN A 120 16.49 -15.77 -24.29
CA ASN A 120 16.29 -15.92 -22.85
C ASN A 120 14.89 -16.50 -22.57
N ARG A 121 14.86 -17.76 -22.10
CA ARG A 121 13.64 -18.51 -21.78
C ARG A 121 13.30 -18.52 -20.29
N GLN A 122 14.17 -17.95 -19.46
CA GLN A 122 14.04 -18.01 -17.99
C GLN A 122 13.43 -16.75 -17.41
N ASP A 123 13.58 -15.61 -18.11
CA ASP A 123 13.13 -14.32 -17.64
C ASP A 123 11.92 -13.83 -18.45
N ASP A 124 11.03 -13.11 -17.78
CA ASP A 124 9.87 -12.45 -18.41
C ASP A 124 10.29 -11.10 -19.04
N TRP A 125 11.16 -11.16 -20.07
CA TRP A 125 11.67 -9.95 -20.69
C TRP A 125 10.59 -9.16 -21.47
N ILE A 126 9.57 -9.84 -22.06
CA ILE A 126 8.48 -9.15 -22.75
C ILE A 126 7.59 -8.42 -21.73
N GLY A 127 7.27 -9.04 -20.61
CA GLY A 127 6.54 -8.41 -19.52
C GLY A 127 7.30 -7.20 -18.96
N PHE A 128 8.63 -7.29 -18.86
CA PHE A 128 9.46 -6.15 -18.50
C PHE A 128 9.36 -5.00 -19.51
N VAL A 129 9.45 -5.27 -20.81
CA VAL A 129 9.26 -4.28 -21.88
C VAL A 129 7.89 -3.64 -21.79
N TYR A 130 6.84 -4.45 -21.70
CA TYR A 130 5.46 -3.98 -21.57
C TYR A 130 5.28 -3.02 -20.40
N ARG A 131 5.78 -3.40 -19.23
CA ARG A 131 5.71 -2.58 -18.01
C ARG A 131 6.51 -1.29 -18.11
N SER A 132 7.69 -1.36 -18.72
CA SER A 132 8.56 -0.19 -18.88
C SER A 132 7.97 0.86 -19.83
N LEU A 133 7.16 0.43 -20.78
CA LEU A 133 6.48 1.31 -21.75
C LEU A 133 5.14 1.86 -21.24
N THR A 134 4.53 1.24 -20.22
CA THR A 134 3.31 1.76 -19.60
C THR A 134 3.63 2.93 -18.66
N THR A 135 2.76 3.96 -18.65
CA THR A 135 2.94 5.15 -17.81
C THR A 135 2.76 4.86 -16.33
N GLU A 136 3.45 5.58 -15.46
CA GLU A 136 3.31 5.46 -13.98
C GLU A 136 1.85 5.69 -13.53
N GLY A 137 1.15 6.62 -14.16
CA GLY A 137 -0.26 6.87 -13.86
C GLY A 137 -1.19 5.72 -14.22
N SER A 138 -0.91 5.02 -15.31
CA SER A 138 -1.64 3.80 -15.71
C SER A 138 -1.40 2.68 -14.71
N ARG A 139 -0.13 2.46 -14.31
CA ARG A 139 0.25 1.46 -13.29
C ARG A 139 -0.42 1.67 -11.94
N ILE A 140 -0.46 2.92 -11.45
CA ILE A 140 -1.12 3.27 -10.19
C ILE A 140 -2.65 3.07 -10.29
N LEU A 141 -3.25 3.33 -11.45
CA LEU A 141 -4.69 3.19 -11.66
C LEU A 141 -5.15 1.73 -11.70
N THR A 142 -4.29 0.85 -12.20
CA THR A 142 -4.58 -0.59 -12.35
C THR A 142 -4.11 -1.42 -11.15
N GLY A 143 -3.38 -0.81 -10.18
CA GLY A 143 -2.82 -1.54 -9.03
C GLY A 143 -1.71 -2.54 -9.40
N LEU A 144 -1.24 -2.47 -10.64
CA LEU A 144 -0.30 -3.43 -11.22
C LEU A 144 1.13 -3.08 -10.79
N TYR A 145 1.60 -3.74 -9.74
CA TYR A 145 2.99 -3.68 -9.32
C TYR A 145 3.71 -4.95 -9.77
N TYR A 146 4.87 -4.76 -10.38
CA TYR A 146 5.68 -5.87 -10.84
C TYR A 146 6.41 -6.53 -9.68
N THR A 147 6.33 -7.85 -9.59
CA THR A 147 7.03 -8.63 -8.56
C THR A 147 8.48 -8.87 -8.99
N SER A 148 9.44 -8.51 -8.15
CA SER A 148 10.87 -8.81 -8.38
C SER A 148 11.08 -10.32 -8.52
N PRO A 149 11.95 -10.80 -9.45
CA PRO A 149 12.29 -12.23 -9.53
C PRO A 149 12.79 -12.80 -8.22
N VAL A 150 13.50 -12.03 -7.42
CA VAL A 150 13.98 -12.44 -6.09
C VAL A 150 12.80 -12.79 -5.18
N ILE A 151 11.79 -11.92 -5.11
CA ILE A 151 10.57 -12.18 -4.32
C ILE A 151 9.82 -13.39 -4.87
N VAL A 152 9.72 -13.53 -6.20
CA VAL A 152 9.08 -14.69 -6.84
C VAL A 152 9.78 -15.99 -6.44
N GLU A 153 11.11 -16.03 -6.51
CA GLU A 153 11.91 -17.19 -6.14
C GLU A 153 11.80 -17.51 -4.64
N GLU A 154 11.80 -16.51 -3.78
CA GLU A 154 11.54 -16.67 -2.34
C GLU A 154 10.13 -17.23 -2.07
N MET A 155 9.09 -16.69 -2.72
CA MET A 155 7.72 -17.17 -2.54
C MET A 155 7.51 -18.59 -3.07
N LEU A 156 8.27 -18.99 -4.07
CA LEU A 156 8.24 -20.35 -4.64
C LEU A 156 9.19 -21.32 -3.95
N GLN A 157 9.98 -20.86 -2.97
CA GLN A 157 10.92 -21.72 -2.26
C GLN A 157 10.20 -22.91 -1.59
N GLY A 158 10.69 -24.13 -1.87
CA GLY A 158 10.09 -25.37 -1.37
C GLY A 158 8.82 -25.80 -2.11
N ILE A 159 8.44 -25.13 -3.20
CA ILE A 159 7.37 -25.55 -4.10
C ILE A 159 8.00 -26.22 -5.33
N GLU A 160 7.78 -27.52 -5.45
CA GLU A 160 8.14 -28.33 -6.61
C GLU A 160 6.95 -29.25 -6.91
N LEU A 161 6.34 -29.10 -8.09
CA LEU A 161 5.11 -29.81 -8.43
C LEU A 161 5.39 -31.29 -8.73
N THR A 162 4.60 -32.15 -8.13
CA THR A 162 4.49 -33.55 -8.50
C THR A 162 3.40 -33.75 -9.57
N HIS A 163 3.32 -34.94 -10.18
CA HIS A 163 2.47 -35.19 -11.36
C HIS A 163 1.00 -34.82 -11.17
N ASP A 164 0.42 -35.01 -9.98
CA ASP A 164 -1.02 -34.82 -9.73
C ASP A 164 -1.37 -33.43 -9.15
N GLN A 165 -0.38 -32.59 -8.92
CA GLN A 165 -0.56 -31.28 -8.30
C GLN A 165 -0.83 -30.21 -9.34
N ARG A 166 -1.63 -29.20 -8.94
CA ARG A 166 -1.97 -28.04 -9.76
C ARG A 166 -1.61 -26.74 -9.08
N PHE A 167 -1.20 -25.79 -9.90
CA PHE A 167 -0.80 -24.45 -9.47
C PHE A 167 -1.69 -23.39 -10.14
N LEU A 168 -2.17 -22.44 -9.35
CA LEU A 168 -2.95 -21.29 -9.83
C LEU A 168 -2.26 -19.97 -9.46
N ASP A 169 -2.18 -19.06 -10.43
CA ASP A 169 -1.95 -17.65 -10.21
C ASP A 169 -3.19 -16.86 -10.63
N PRO A 170 -4.04 -16.38 -9.70
CA PRO A 170 -5.32 -15.75 -10.01
C PRO A 170 -5.21 -14.31 -10.54
N CYS A 171 -4.01 -13.73 -10.61
CA CYS A 171 -3.71 -12.43 -11.23
C CYS A 171 -2.29 -12.45 -11.81
N CYS A 172 -2.10 -13.34 -12.78
CA CYS A 172 -0.78 -13.80 -13.22
C CYS A 172 0.04 -12.76 -13.98
N GLY A 173 -0.55 -11.65 -14.43
CA GLY A 173 0.15 -10.70 -15.28
C GLY A 173 0.77 -11.39 -16.49
N SER A 174 2.03 -11.13 -16.73
CA SER A 174 2.84 -11.78 -17.77
C SER A 174 3.33 -13.19 -17.43
N GLY A 175 2.91 -13.76 -16.28
CA GLY A 175 3.13 -15.16 -15.90
C GLY A 175 4.42 -15.46 -15.16
N ILE A 176 5.01 -14.49 -14.45
CA ILE A 176 6.33 -14.66 -13.81
C ILE A 176 6.36 -15.80 -12.78
N PHE A 177 5.32 -15.98 -11.93
CA PHE A 177 5.24 -17.11 -11.01
C PHE A 177 5.12 -18.45 -11.78
N LEU A 178 4.29 -18.46 -12.82
CA LEU A 178 4.11 -19.64 -13.69
C LEU A 178 5.39 -20.02 -14.43
N LEU A 179 6.25 -19.04 -14.76
CA LEU A 179 7.55 -19.29 -15.39
C LEU A 179 8.58 -19.90 -14.44
N LYS A 180 8.50 -19.61 -13.15
CA LYS A 180 9.55 -19.95 -12.18
C LYS A 180 9.23 -21.18 -11.31
N VAL A 181 7.97 -21.65 -11.27
CA VAL A 181 7.62 -22.84 -10.47
C VAL A 181 8.33 -24.10 -11.01
N LYS A 182 8.97 -24.85 -10.11
CA LYS A 182 9.77 -26.04 -10.45
C LYS A 182 8.91 -27.30 -10.60
N GLY A 183 9.42 -28.30 -11.32
CA GLY A 183 8.78 -29.61 -11.50
C GLY A 183 7.49 -29.58 -12.34
N ALA A 184 7.02 -28.40 -12.77
CA ALA A 184 5.73 -28.22 -13.42
C ALA A 184 5.70 -28.73 -14.86
N GLN A 185 4.60 -29.37 -15.22
CA GLN A 185 4.17 -29.65 -16.59
C GLN A 185 3.14 -28.59 -17.03
N PRO A 186 2.98 -28.30 -18.34
CA PRO A 186 2.12 -27.21 -18.80
C PRO A 186 0.65 -27.37 -18.39
N GLU A 187 0.13 -28.59 -18.31
CA GLU A 187 -1.24 -28.92 -17.90
C GLU A 187 -1.54 -28.65 -16.42
N GLN A 188 -0.50 -28.47 -15.60
CA GLN A 188 -0.61 -28.21 -14.17
C GLN A 188 -0.71 -26.73 -13.84
N LEU A 189 -0.38 -25.83 -14.80
CA LEU A 189 -0.25 -24.41 -14.60
C LEU A 189 -1.46 -23.64 -15.11
N PHE A 190 -2.11 -22.91 -14.21
CA PHE A 190 -3.27 -22.08 -14.49
C PHE A 190 -3.00 -20.62 -14.13
N GLY A 191 -3.34 -19.70 -15.04
CA GLY A 191 -3.21 -18.28 -14.82
C GLY A 191 -4.47 -17.53 -15.23
N ILE A 192 -4.80 -16.51 -14.49
CA ILE A 192 -5.93 -15.60 -14.81
C ILE A 192 -5.43 -14.17 -14.71
N ASP A 193 -5.79 -13.33 -15.69
CA ASP A 193 -5.59 -11.89 -15.62
C ASP A 193 -6.67 -11.17 -16.43
N ASN A 194 -6.98 -9.94 -16.08
CA ASN A 194 -7.95 -9.12 -16.82
C ASN A 194 -7.31 -8.29 -17.95
N ASP A 195 -5.98 -8.16 -17.95
CA ASP A 195 -5.21 -7.43 -18.97
C ASP A 195 -4.93 -8.31 -20.19
N PRO A 196 -5.54 -8.04 -21.36
CA PRO A 196 -5.36 -8.89 -22.55
C PRO A 196 -3.91 -8.96 -23.05
N LEU A 197 -3.12 -7.90 -22.86
CA LEU A 197 -1.71 -7.91 -23.28
C LEU A 197 -0.85 -8.72 -22.31
N ALA A 198 -1.13 -8.66 -21.03
CA ALA A 198 -0.46 -9.49 -20.03
C ALA A 198 -0.74 -10.99 -20.30
N VAL A 199 -2.00 -11.35 -20.55
CA VAL A 199 -2.40 -12.71 -20.94
C VAL A 199 -1.69 -13.19 -22.20
N MET A 200 -1.60 -12.35 -23.22
CA MET A 200 -0.85 -12.65 -24.47
C MET A 200 0.62 -12.96 -24.16
N ILE A 201 1.27 -12.13 -23.34
CA ILE A 201 2.66 -12.34 -22.94
C ILE A 201 2.81 -13.63 -22.15
N ALA A 202 1.94 -13.88 -21.17
CA ALA A 202 1.98 -15.10 -20.35
C ALA A 202 1.87 -16.37 -21.21
N LYS A 203 0.97 -16.39 -22.21
CA LYS A 203 0.86 -17.49 -23.17
C LYS A 203 2.14 -17.69 -23.97
N ALA A 204 2.70 -16.61 -24.55
CA ALA A 204 3.95 -16.70 -25.31
C ALA A 204 5.10 -17.20 -24.44
N ASN A 205 5.22 -16.68 -23.22
CA ASN A 205 6.23 -17.10 -22.23
C ASN A 205 6.13 -18.61 -21.92
N LEU A 206 4.93 -19.12 -21.66
CA LEU A 206 4.75 -20.54 -21.33
C LEU A 206 4.94 -21.45 -22.55
N ILE A 207 4.51 -21.05 -23.77
CA ILE A 207 4.78 -21.80 -25.00
C ILE A 207 6.31 -21.95 -25.20
N VAL A 208 7.07 -20.88 -24.98
CA VAL A 208 8.53 -20.95 -25.12
C VAL A 208 9.17 -21.73 -23.97
N ARG A 209 8.68 -21.61 -22.74
CA ARG A 209 9.16 -22.39 -21.59
C ARG A 209 9.07 -23.89 -21.85
N PHE A 210 7.92 -24.35 -22.32
CA PHE A 210 7.65 -25.78 -22.52
C PHE A 210 7.99 -26.29 -23.92
N GLY A 211 8.42 -25.39 -24.81
CA GLY A 211 9.03 -25.72 -26.10
C GLY A 211 8.14 -26.62 -26.99
N GLU A 212 8.50 -27.89 -27.11
CA GLU A 212 7.85 -28.84 -28.03
C GLU A 212 6.56 -29.48 -27.45
N SER A 213 6.16 -29.14 -26.22
CA SER A 213 4.88 -29.63 -25.66
C SER A 213 3.69 -29.24 -26.54
N SER A 214 2.79 -30.18 -26.78
CA SER A 214 1.53 -29.94 -27.51
C SER A 214 0.43 -29.32 -26.63
N VAL A 215 0.63 -29.23 -25.31
CA VAL A 215 -0.33 -28.65 -24.39
C VAL A 215 -0.32 -27.13 -24.51
N TYR A 216 -1.45 -26.54 -24.81
CA TYR A 216 -1.61 -25.09 -24.90
C TYR A 216 -1.75 -24.47 -23.49
N PRO A 217 -1.12 -23.32 -23.19
CA PRO A 217 -1.15 -22.71 -21.88
C PRO A 217 -2.58 -22.39 -21.39
N GLN A 218 -2.89 -22.78 -20.15
CA GLN A 218 -4.18 -22.55 -19.52
C GLN A 218 -4.21 -21.16 -18.85
N ILE A 219 -4.12 -20.11 -19.69
CA ILE A 219 -4.15 -18.72 -19.28
C ILE A 219 -5.44 -18.08 -19.78
N TYR A 220 -6.24 -17.56 -18.85
CA TYR A 220 -7.58 -17.05 -19.14
C TYR A 220 -7.63 -15.53 -18.94
N GLN A 221 -8.18 -14.83 -19.96
CA GLN A 221 -8.47 -13.40 -19.86
C GLN A 221 -9.84 -13.20 -19.22
N MET A 222 -9.88 -12.83 -17.95
CA MET A 222 -11.14 -12.53 -17.24
C MET A 222 -10.89 -11.78 -15.93
N ASP A 223 -11.94 -11.19 -15.39
CA ASP A 223 -11.96 -10.71 -14.01
C ASP A 223 -12.15 -11.93 -13.08
N PHE A 224 -11.11 -12.25 -12.30
CA PHE A 224 -11.10 -13.41 -11.40
C PHE A 224 -12.24 -13.35 -10.39
N LEU A 225 -12.46 -12.19 -9.76
CA LEU A 225 -13.47 -12.03 -8.72
C LEU A 225 -14.91 -12.22 -9.23
N LEU A 226 -15.16 -11.97 -10.54
CA LEU A 226 -16.47 -12.12 -11.14
C LEU A 226 -16.70 -13.49 -11.79
N HIS A 227 -15.68 -14.08 -12.39
CA HIS A 227 -15.86 -15.18 -13.34
C HIS A 227 -15.15 -16.48 -12.97
N ALA A 228 -14.26 -16.48 -11.95
CA ALA A 228 -13.48 -17.66 -11.61
C ALA A 228 -14.34 -18.89 -11.25
N ALA A 229 -15.45 -18.68 -10.54
CA ALA A 229 -16.33 -19.78 -10.13
C ALA A 229 -16.88 -20.57 -11.32
N SER A 230 -17.24 -19.89 -12.42
CA SER A 230 -17.72 -20.54 -13.64
C SER A 230 -16.60 -21.08 -14.52
N ALA A 231 -15.49 -20.36 -14.61
CA ALA A 231 -14.37 -20.73 -15.49
C ALA A 231 -13.54 -21.90 -14.97
N LEU A 232 -13.32 -21.96 -13.65
CA LEU A 232 -12.55 -23.02 -13.02
C LEU A 232 -13.39 -24.25 -12.63
N ASN A 233 -14.70 -24.19 -12.78
CA ASN A 233 -15.74 -25.23 -12.65
C ASN A 233 -15.27 -26.54 -11.98
N GLY A 234 -15.19 -26.54 -10.64
CA GLY A 234 -14.81 -27.71 -9.84
C GLY A 234 -13.31 -28.00 -9.77
N LEU A 235 -12.47 -27.28 -10.49
CA LEU A 235 -11.01 -27.41 -10.35
C LEU A 235 -10.57 -26.99 -8.96
N LYS A 236 -9.60 -27.74 -8.43
CA LYS A 236 -8.92 -27.43 -7.18
C LYS A 236 -7.41 -27.43 -7.40
N PHE A 237 -6.72 -26.68 -6.56
CA PHE A 237 -5.28 -26.42 -6.67
C PHE A 237 -4.57 -26.76 -5.38
N ASP A 238 -3.36 -27.25 -5.50
CA ASP A 238 -2.50 -27.59 -4.36
C ASP A 238 -1.68 -26.37 -3.94
N TYR A 239 -1.41 -25.49 -4.90
CA TYR A 239 -0.71 -24.23 -4.69
C TYR A 239 -1.43 -23.09 -5.37
N ILE A 240 -1.65 -22.01 -4.62
CA ILE A 240 -2.13 -20.72 -5.14
C ILE A 240 -1.13 -19.65 -4.71
N VAL A 241 -0.34 -19.14 -5.67
CA VAL A 241 0.72 -18.17 -5.37
C VAL A 241 0.58 -16.96 -6.29
N THR A 242 0.56 -15.77 -5.70
CA THR A 242 0.31 -14.56 -6.49
C THR A 242 0.73 -13.27 -5.77
N ASN A 243 0.90 -12.20 -6.57
CA ASN A 243 0.89 -10.82 -6.13
C ASN A 243 -0.40 -10.15 -6.62
N PRO A 244 -1.48 -10.11 -5.81
CA PRO A 244 -2.74 -9.52 -6.23
C PRO A 244 -2.66 -8.00 -6.33
N PRO A 245 -3.61 -7.33 -7.00
CA PRO A 245 -3.70 -5.88 -6.97
C PRO A 245 -3.96 -5.38 -5.54
N TRP A 246 -3.32 -4.25 -5.16
CA TRP A 246 -3.45 -3.62 -3.84
C TRP A 246 -4.28 -2.35 -3.89
N GLY A 247 -4.92 -2.05 -2.77
CA GLY A 247 -5.74 -0.87 -2.58
C GLY A 247 -7.23 -1.13 -2.80
N SER A 248 -8.02 -0.16 -2.38
CA SER A 248 -9.48 -0.27 -2.44
C SER A 248 -10.01 -0.05 -3.86
N GLU A 249 -10.92 -0.87 -4.29
CA GLU A 249 -11.64 -0.70 -5.54
C GLU A 249 -12.47 0.60 -5.51
N LYS A 250 -12.33 1.44 -6.53
CA LYS A 250 -13.02 2.75 -6.58
C LYS A 250 -14.53 2.64 -6.80
N ARG A 251 -14.97 1.54 -7.39
CA ARG A 251 -16.39 1.19 -7.55
C ARG A 251 -16.56 -0.20 -6.98
N LYS A 252 -17.51 -0.33 -6.06
CA LYS A 252 -17.86 -1.62 -5.46
C LYS A 252 -18.48 -2.50 -6.55
N LYS A 253 -17.65 -3.23 -7.30
CA LYS A 253 -18.09 -4.17 -8.35
C LYS A 253 -18.36 -5.55 -7.76
N HIS A 254 -17.63 -5.87 -6.68
CA HIS A 254 -17.67 -7.18 -6.03
C HIS A 254 -18.31 -7.03 -4.66
N SER A 255 -19.22 -7.94 -4.31
CA SER A 255 -19.72 -8.12 -2.97
C SER A 255 -19.08 -9.38 -2.39
N SER A 256 -18.54 -9.28 -1.19
CA SER A 256 -18.08 -10.43 -0.41
C SER A 256 -18.86 -10.47 0.89
N ASP A 257 -19.36 -11.65 1.26
CA ASP A 257 -20.00 -11.86 2.57
C ASP A 257 -18.97 -11.88 3.71
N ILE A 258 -17.70 -12.06 3.37
CA ILE A 258 -16.59 -12.18 4.32
C ILE A 258 -15.87 -10.84 4.48
N ILE A 259 -15.50 -10.18 3.37
CA ILE A 259 -14.65 -8.99 3.35
C ILE A 259 -15.48 -7.73 3.13
N GLN A 260 -15.44 -6.80 4.09
CA GLN A 260 -16.15 -5.52 4.05
C GLN A 260 -15.28 -4.35 3.59
N SER A 261 -13.95 -4.49 3.68
CA SER A 261 -12.98 -3.41 3.50
C SER A 261 -12.77 -2.96 2.06
N ASN A 262 -13.28 -3.63 1.03
CA ASN A 262 -13.00 -3.41 -0.39
C ASN A 262 -11.50 -3.44 -0.77
N GLU A 263 -10.62 -3.91 0.09
CA GLU A 263 -9.19 -4.10 -0.22
C GLU A 263 -9.04 -5.28 -1.18
N GLN A 264 -8.52 -5.02 -2.39
CA GLN A 264 -8.49 -6.03 -3.45
C GLN A 264 -7.67 -7.26 -3.06
N SER A 265 -6.52 -7.06 -2.42
CA SER A 265 -5.67 -8.19 -2.02
C SER A 265 -6.36 -9.16 -1.05
N THR A 266 -7.21 -8.66 -0.14
CA THR A 266 -7.99 -9.51 0.77
C THR A 266 -9.14 -10.21 0.07
N LEU A 267 -9.78 -9.55 -0.90
CA LEU A 267 -10.82 -10.16 -1.74
C LEU A 267 -10.25 -11.31 -2.59
N PHE A 268 -9.13 -11.06 -3.29
CA PHE A 268 -8.45 -12.11 -4.06
C PHE A 268 -8.04 -13.28 -3.18
N PHE A 269 -7.55 -13.00 -1.97
CA PHE A 269 -7.14 -14.05 -1.03
C PHE A 269 -8.31 -14.94 -0.62
N THR A 270 -9.42 -14.37 -0.18
CA THR A 270 -10.56 -15.15 0.31
C THR A 270 -11.30 -15.87 -0.82
N GLU A 271 -11.43 -15.24 -1.99
CA GLU A 271 -12.08 -15.88 -3.15
C GLU A 271 -11.24 -17.02 -3.73
N SER A 272 -9.92 -16.85 -3.85
CA SER A 272 -9.04 -17.93 -4.35
C SER A 272 -8.94 -19.11 -3.38
N PHE A 273 -9.06 -18.86 -2.06
CA PHE A 273 -9.03 -19.93 -1.06
C PHE A 273 -10.15 -20.98 -1.25
N LYS A 274 -11.25 -20.60 -1.88
CA LYS A 274 -12.33 -21.54 -2.24
C LYS A 274 -11.87 -22.64 -3.20
N PHE A 275 -10.87 -22.35 -4.03
CA PHE A 275 -10.29 -23.28 -5.00
C PHE A 275 -9.12 -24.11 -4.47
N LEU A 276 -8.66 -23.84 -3.25
CA LEU A 276 -7.54 -24.56 -2.65
C LEU A 276 -7.97 -25.96 -2.20
N ASN A 277 -7.13 -26.98 -2.47
CA ASN A 277 -7.28 -28.31 -1.93
C ASN A 277 -7.08 -28.34 -0.42
N TYR A 278 -7.62 -29.35 0.25
CA TYR A 278 -7.27 -29.64 1.64
C TYR A 278 -5.77 -29.95 1.73
N ASN A 279 -5.07 -29.41 2.71
CA ASN A 279 -3.60 -29.34 2.84
C ASN A 279 -2.87 -28.52 1.75
N GLY A 280 -3.58 -27.92 0.81
CA GLY A 280 -3.00 -27.01 -0.17
C GLY A 280 -2.43 -25.75 0.47
N ILE A 281 -1.52 -25.10 -0.23
CA ILE A 281 -0.78 -23.90 0.22
C ILE A 281 -1.25 -22.69 -0.59
N GLN A 282 -1.60 -21.62 0.12
CA GLN A 282 -1.83 -20.32 -0.46
C GLN A 282 -0.76 -19.34 0.02
N HIS A 283 -0.09 -18.63 -0.93
CA HIS A 283 1.02 -17.73 -0.64
C HIS A 283 0.85 -16.42 -1.40
N PHE A 284 0.53 -15.36 -0.69
CA PHE A 284 0.14 -14.06 -1.24
C PHE A 284 1.08 -12.95 -0.82
N LEU A 285 1.43 -12.07 -1.76
CA LEU A 285 2.11 -10.83 -1.48
C LEU A 285 1.07 -9.75 -1.16
N MET A 286 1.12 -9.15 0.02
CA MET A 286 0.07 -8.28 0.54
C MET A 286 0.63 -7.04 1.24
N PRO A 287 -0.09 -5.90 1.27
CA PRO A 287 0.33 -4.76 2.07
C PRO A 287 0.28 -5.10 3.57
N THR A 288 1.27 -4.68 4.33
CA THR A 288 1.33 -4.93 5.79
C THR A 288 0.11 -4.39 6.55
N SER A 289 -0.56 -3.38 5.99
CA SER A 289 -1.77 -2.78 6.56
C SER A 289 -2.90 -3.78 6.82
N VAL A 290 -3.02 -4.85 6.02
CA VAL A 290 -4.07 -5.87 6.21
C VAL A 290 -3.94 -6.62 7.54
N MET A 291 -2.72 -6.65 8.09
CA MET A 291 -2.44 -7.28 9.38
C MET A 291 -2.63 -6.35 10.58
N LYS A 292 -2.66 -5.02 10.36
CA LYS A 292 -2.56 -4.03 11.44
C LYS A 292 -3.79 -3.14 11.59
N ILE A 293 -4.48 -2.80 10.50
CA ILE A 293 -5.55 -1.79 10.51
C ILE A 293 -6.90 -2.42 10.86
N LYS A 294 -7.70 -1.76 11.71
CA LYS A 294 -9.00 -2.27 12.18
C LYS A 294 -9.97 -2.60 11.04
N VAL A 295 -9.98 -1.81 9.97
CA VAL A 295 -10.87 -2.04 8.82
C VAL A 295 -10.68 -3.41 8.14
N HIS A 296 -9.55 -4.07 8.38
CA HIS A 296 -9.23 -5.40 7.85
C HIS A 296 -9.36 -6.51 8.93
N SER A 297 -10.08 -6.26 10.03
CA SER A 297 -10.30 -7.27 11.07
C SER A 297 -11.09 -8.47 10.57
N ASP A 298 -12.01 -8.27 9.63
CA ASP A 298 -12.75 -9.33 8.93
C ASP A 298 -11.82 -10.31 8.20
N PHE A 299 -10.81 -9.80 7.52
CA PHE A 299 -9.78 -10.62 6.89
C PHE A 299 -8.99 -11.45 7.92
N ARG A 300 -8.57 -10.83 9.04
CA ARG A 300 -7.86 -11.56 10.10
C ARG A 300 -8.75 -12.57 10.81
N LYS A 301 -10.04 -12.29 10.96
CA LYS A 301 -11.03 -13.26 11.42
C LYS A 301 -11.13 -14.47 10.50
N PHE A 302 -11.11 -14.24 9.17
CA PHE A 302 -11.06 -15.30 8.18
C PHE A 302 -9.78 -16.15 8.32
N ILE A 303 -8.61 -15.49 8.45
CA ILE A 303 -7.34 -16.20 8.70
C ILE A 303 -7.44 -17.06 9.96
N ALA A 304 -8.03 -16.54 11.04
CA ALA A 304 -8.17 -17.24 12.32
C ALA A 304 -9.04 -18.50 12.24
N GLY A 305 -10.15 -18.44 11.47
CA GLY A 305 -11.16 -19.50 11.41
C GLY A 305 -10.95 -20.53 10.31
N GLU A 306 -10.48 -20.07 9.14
CA GLU A 306 -10.51 -20.88 7.92
C GLU A 306 -9.12 -21.38 7.47
N THR A 307 -8.03 -20.79 8.02
CA THR A 307 -6.68 -21.10 7.56
C THR A 307 -5.76 -21.51 8.70
N TYR A 308 -4.77 -22.33 8.39
CA TYR A 308 -3.62 -22.53 9.26
C TYR A 308 -2.49 -21.61 8.81
N LEU A 309 -2.15 -20.65 9.64
CA LEU A 309 -1.08 -19.69 9.40
C LEU A 309 0.28 -20.42 9.44
N ASP A 310 1.02 -20.37 8.34
CA ASP A 310 2.31 -21.06 8.21
C ASP A 310 3.48 -20.08 8.42
N THR A 311 3.54 -19.02 7.59
CA THR A 311 4.64 -18.05 7.64
C THR A 311 4.16 -16.66 7.23
N ILE A 312 4.66 -15.66 7.94
CA ILE A 312 4.59 -14.26 7.53
C ILE A 312 6.03 -13.78 7.34
N LYS A 313 6.37 -13.36 6.12
CA LYS A 313 7.68 -12.76 5.84
C LYS A 313 7.51 -11.25 5.63
N LEU A 314 8.27 -10.47 6.37
CA LEU A 314 8.33 -9.01 6.23
C LEU A 314 9.38 -8.66 5.17
N HIS A 315 9.02 -7.84 4.19
CA HIS A 315 9.93 -7.40 3.14
C HIS A 315 10.34 -5.94 3.33
N HIS A 316 11.64 -5.66 3.23
CA HIS A 316 12.19 -4.30 3.25
C HIS A 316 12.21 -3.64 1.88
N GLU A 317 12.16 -4.42 0.81
CA GLU A 317 12.16 -3.89 -0.53
C GLU A 317 10.88 -3.07 -0.76
N ARG A 318 11.05 -1.80 -1.10
CA ARG A 318 9.93 -0.95 -1.51
C ARG A 318 9.82 -1.02 -3.02
N PHE A 319 8.65 -1.40 -3.52
CA PHE A 319 8.35 -1.17 -4.93
C PHE A 319 8.52 0.32 -5.23
N LYS A 320 9.34 0.68 -6.23
CA LYS A 320 9.52 2.09 -6.61
C LYS A 320 8.15 2.73 -6.92
N GLY A 321 7.77 3.75 -6.12
CA GLY A 321 6.47 4.42 -6.21
C GLY A 321 5.40 3.91 -5.25
N VAL A 322 5.64 2.83 -4.50
CA VAL A 322 4.80 2.37 -3.39
C VAL A 322 5.49 2.71 -2.09
N PHE A 323 4.79 3.45 -1.24
CA PHE A 323 5.29 3.86 0.08
C PHE A 323 4.80 2.95 1.21
N THR A 324 4.22 1.80 0.86
CA THR A 324 3.62 0.85 1.82
C THR A 324 4.53 -0.36 1.95
N ASP A 325 4.89 -0.71 3.17
CA ASP A 325 5.57 -1.98 3.45
C ASP A 325 4.65 -3.15 3.12
N PHE A 326 5.25 -4.26 2.75
CA PHE A 326 4.50 -5.44 2.36
C PHE A 326 5.06 -6.71 3.00
N ILE A 327 4.23 -7.73 2.98
CA ILE A 327 4.52 -9.07 3.50
C ILE A 327 4.22 -10.11 2.44
N SER A 328 4.87 -11.25 2.52
CA SER A 328 4.33 -12.48 1.97
C SER A 328 3.66 -13.30 3.08
N LEU A 329 2.41 -13.65 2.85
CA LEU A 329 1.56 -14.40 3.77
C LEU A 329 1.33 -15.81 3.22
N LYS A 330 1.84 -16.82 3.93
CA LYS A 330 1.70 -18.22 3.58
C LYS A 330 0.77 -18.93 4.55
N VAL A 331 -0.27 -19.54 4.04
CA VAL A 331 -1.24 -20.32 4.81
C VAL A 331 -1.46 -21.69 4.20
N LYS A 332 -1.98 -22.63 5.00
CA LYS A 332 -2.45 -23.95 4.58
C LYS A 332 -3.96 -24.10 4.81
N LYS A 333 -4.63 -24.80 3.92
CA LYS A 333 -6.04 -25.15 4.11
C LYS A 333 -6.14 -26.44 4.93
N LYS A 334 -6.33 -26.29 6.22
CA LYS A 334 -6.57 -27.40 7.13
C LYS A 334 -7.42 -26.95 8.31
N GLU A 335 -8.02 -27.89 9.01
CA GLU A 335 -8.80 -27.61 10.21
C GLU A 335 -7.94 -26.90 11.26
N VAL A 336 -8.47 -25.82 11.81
CA VAL A 336 -7.83 -25.02 12.85
C VAL A 336 -8.59 -25.21 14.15
N ARG A 337 -7.88 -25.63 15.19
CA ARG A 337 -8.42 -25.75 16.56
C ARG A 337 -7.47 -25.09 17.55
N GLY A 338 -7.93 -24.01 18.16
CA GLY A 338 -7.17 -23.30 19.20
C GLY A 338 -6.00 -22.46 18.68
N ALA A 339 -4.89 -22.48 19.41
CA ALA A 339 -3.71 -21.70 19.11
C ALA A 339 -2.99 -22.16 17.84
N GLN A 340 -2.52 -21.21 17.04
CA GLN A 340 -1.73 -21.46 15.83
C GLN A 340 -0.26 -21.14 16.06
N ASN A 341 0.64 -22.06 15.69
CA ASN A 341 2.07 -21.83 15.69
C ASN A 341 2.55 -21.56 14.26
N TYR A 342 3.23 -20.45 14.06
CA TYR A 342 3.71 -20.01 12.75
C TYR A 342 5.07 -19.34 12.84
N LEU A 343 5.67 -19.07 11.70
CA LEU A 343 6.95 -18.40 11.59
C LEU A 343 6.77 -16.94 11.15
N VAL A 344 7.49 -16.04 11.77
CA VAL A 344 7.68 -14.67 11.28
C VAL A 344 9.13 -14.54 10.83
N GLU A 345 9.34 -14.31 9.55
CA GLU A 345 10.64 -13.98 9.00
C GLU A 345 10.75 -12.45 8.90
N THR A 346 11.67 -11.90 9.65
CA THR A 346 11.95 -10.46 9.58
C THR A 346 12.68 -10.13 8.29
N ALA A 347 12.70 -8.88 7.95
CA ALA A 347 13.40 -8.42 6.77
C ALA A 347 14.94 -8.56 6.86
N HIS A 348 15.50 -8.80 8.04
CA HIS A 348 16.90 -9.18 8.24
C HIS A 348 17.12 -10.71 8.22
N HIS A 349 16.14 -11.47 7.69
CA HIS A 349 16.15 -12.94 7.63
C HIS A 349 16.20 -13.65 9.00
N GLU A 350 15.87 -12.95 10.07
CA GLU A 350 15.65 -13.59 11.36
C GLU A 350 14.31 -14.32 11.34
N VAL A 351 14.31 -15.58 11.72
CA VAL A 351 13.10 -16.40 11.80
C VAL A 351 12.70 -16.58 13.25
N VAL A 352 11.53 -16.07 13.61
CA VAL A 352 10.98 -16.16 14.96
C VAL A 352 9.73 -17.02 14.93
N ARG A 353 9.64 -18.00 15.83
CA ARG A 353 8.41 -18.78 16.01
C ARG A 353 7.46 -18.01 16.91
N LYS A 354 6.22 -17.87 16.48
CA LYS A 354 5.14 -17.20 17.20
C LYS A 354 3.99 -18.16 17.45
N THR A 355 3.28 -17.90 18.54
CA THR A 355 2.00 -18.55 18.83
C THR A 355 0.90 -17.49 18.81
N TRP A 356 -0.13 -17.72 18.03
CA TRP A 356 -1.29 -16.86 17.97
C TRP A 356 -2.51 -17.58 18.52
N GLN A 357 -3.08 -17.04 19.59
CA GLN A 357 -4.37 -17.42 20.12
C GLN A 357 -5.37 -16.36 19.65
N PRO A 358 -6.18 -16.61 18.62
CA PRO A 358 -7.16 -15.65 18.16
C PRO A 358 -8.16 -15.33 19.29
N ILE A 359 -8.35 -14.05 19.57
CA ILE A 359 -9.33 -13.54 20.53
C ILE A 359 -10.36 -12.77 19.72
N ASP A 360 -11.64 -13.02 19.98
CA ASP A 360 -12.74 -12.26 19.35
C ASP A 360 -12.96 -10.93 20.08
N ASP A 361 -11.99 -10.03 19.92
CA ASP A 361 -11.99 -8.65 20.39
C ASP A 361 -12.44 -7.66 19.30
N GLY A 362 -12.90 -8.18 18.17
CA GLY A 362 -13.22 -7.41 16.97
C GLY A 362 -12.00 -6.86 16.24
N PHE A 363 -10.78 -7.25 16.64
CA PHE A 363 -9.53 -6.82 16.01
C PHE A 363 -8.73 -7.96 15.40
N TYR A 364 -8.68 -9.12 16.07
CA TYR A 364 -7.92 -10.32 15.65
C TYR A 364 -6.45 -10.03 15.35
N ALA A 365 -5.76 -9.32 16.24
CA ALA A 365 -4.36 -8.95 16.04
C ALA A 365 -3.48 -10.20 15.90
N ILE A 366 -2.63 -10.20 14.85
CA ILE A 366 -1.65 -11.27 14.60
C ILE A 366 -0.26 -10.76 15.02
N PRO A 367 0.41 -11.40 16.00
CA PRO A 367 1.75 -11.02 16.45
C PRO A 367 2.79 -11.14 15.32
N MET A 368 3.49 -10.05 15.00
CA MET A 368 4.51 -10.02 13.94
C MET A 368 5.84 -9.42 14.38
N LEU A 369 5.89 -8.85 15.58
CA LEU A 369 7.07 -8.17 16.10
C LEU A 369 7.88 -9.09 17.03
N ASN A 370 9.10 -8.70 17.36
CA ASN A 370 9.85 -9.41 18.40
C ASN A 370 9.17 -9.22 19.77
N ASP A 371 9.41 -10.15 20.67
CA ASP A 371 8.71 -10.20 21.96
C ASP A 371 8.92 -8.95 22.82
N ARG A 372 10.11 -8.33 22.76
CA ARG A 372 10.38 -7.07 23.48
C ARG A 372 9.61 -5.89 22.90
N THR A 373 9.57 -5.76 21.58
CA THR A 373 8.74 -4.72 20.94
C THR A 373 7.27 -4.90 21.30
N GLU A 374 6.77 -6.12 21.27
CA GLU A 374 5.39 -6.43 21.66
C GLU A 374 5.15 -6.14 23.16
N ALA A 375 6.11 -6.42 24.02
CA ALA A 375 6.02 -6.09 25.44
C ALA A 375 5.86 -4.57 25.68
N ILE A 376 6.64 -3.73 24.99
CA ILE A 376 6.51 -2.26 25.05
C ILE A 376 5.12 -1.81 24.57
N LEU A 377 4.66 -2.32 23.42
CA LEU A 377 3.33 -1.99 22.89
C LEU A 377 2.23 -2.40 23.85
N ASN A 378 2.34 -3.57 24.46
CA ASN A 378 1.38 -4.09 25.43
C ASN A 378 1.41 -3.29 26.76
N LYS A 379 2.59 -2.87 27.24
CA LYS A 379 2.70 -1.98 28.41
C LYS A 379 1.98 -0.65 28.14
N ALA A 380 2.23 -0.05 26.98
CA ALA A 380 1.56 1.19 26.60
C ALA A 380 0.03 1.03 26.51
N GLU A 381 -0.44 -0.08 25.95
CA GLU A 381 -1.87 -0.35 25.81
C GLU A 381 -2.57 -0.62 27.15
N ARG A 382 -1.91 -1.32 28.07
CA ARG A 382 -2.43 -1.57 29.43
C ARG A 382 -2.61 -0.29 30.25
N LEU A 383 -1.80 0.73 29.99
CA LEU A 383 -1.87 2.03 30.66
C LEU A 383 -2.80 3.02 29.93
N ARG A 384 -3.40 2.62 28.81
CA ARG A 384 -4.35 3.46 28.08
C ARG A 384 -5.50 3.89 28.99
N ASN A 385 -5.67 5.20 29.15
CA ASN A 385 -6.83 5.80 29.78
C ASN A 385 -7.69 6.53 28.73
N ASP A 386 -7.03 7.17 27.74
CA ASP A 386 -7.68 7.95 26.70
C ASP A 386 -6.88 7.89 25.40
N ASP A 387 -7.38 8.54 24.37
CA ASP A 387 -6.74 8.70 23.06
C ASP A 387 -7.17 10.02 22.38
N LEU A 388 -6.79 10.23 21.12
CA LEU A 388 -7.13 11.47 20.41
C LEU A 388 -8.43 11.37 19.59
N SER A 389 -9.32 10.42 19.87
CA SER A 389 -10.57 10.23 19.11
C SER A 389 -11.52 11.41 19.23
N HIS A 390 -11.57 12.06 20.40
CA HIS A 390 -12.40 13.23 20.68
C HIS A 390 -11.79 14.56 20.21
N SER A 391 -10.52 14.55 19.82
CA SER A 391 -9.78 15.73 19.38
C SER A 391 -10.27 16.28 18.03
N LEU A 392 -10.08 17.60 17.83
CA LEU A 392 -10.44 18.27 16.59
C LEU A 392 -9.25 18.33 15.62
N TRP A 393 -9.53 18.12 14.33
CA TRP A 393 -8.51 17.99 13.30
C TRP A 393 -8.83 18.86 12.08
N ALA A 394 -7.79 19.48 11.52
CA ALA A 394 -7.92 20.21 10.28
C ALA A 394 -6.70 20.03 9.37
N LEU A 395 -6.94 20.08 8.07
CA LEU A 395 -5.88 20.14 7.07
C LEU A 395 -5.35 21.57 6.98
N GLY A 396 -4.08 21.74 6.70
CA GLY A 396 -3.53 23.00 6.24
C GLY A 396 -4.13 23.43 4.90
N ILE A 397 -3.96 24.67 4.53
CA ILE A 397 -4.53 25.31 3.33
C ILE A 397 -4.00 24.64 2.06
N ILE A 398 -4.88 24.26 1.16
CA ILE A 398 -4.56 23.80 -0.19
C ILE A 398 -4.87 24.93 -1.17
N THR A 399 -3.85 25.61 -1.66
CA THR A 399 -4.02 26.76 -2.56
C THR A 399 -4.43 26.38 -3.98
N GLY A 400 -4.16 25.14 -4.39
CA GLY A 400 -4.32 24.68 -5.79
C GLY A 400 -3.15 25.09 -6.70
N ASN A 401 -2.57 26.28 -6.48
CA ASN A 401 -1.39 26.76 -7.20
C ASN A 401 -0.54 27.66 -6.29
N ASN A 402 0.44 27.08 -5.62
CA ASN A 402 1.32 27.80 -4.71
C ASN A 402 2.09 28.95 -5.39
N ALA A 403 2.54 28.77 -6.64
CA ALA A 403 3.30 29.78 -7.35
C ALA A 403 2.48 31.07 -7.62
N LYS A 404 1.17 30.93 -7.80
CA LYS A 404 0.26 32.07 -8.02
C LYS A 404 -0.11 32.76 -6.72
N VAL A 405 -0.34 32.02 -5.65
CA VAL A 405 -0.99 32.51 -4.41
C VAL A 405 0.03 32.95 -3.37
N LEU A 406 1.18 32.29 -3.27
CA LEU A 406 2.20 32.58 -2.29
C LEU A 406 3.12 33.72 -2.75
N LYS A 407 3.59 34.51 -1.79
CA LYS A 407 4.58 35.59 -1.98
C LYS A 407 5.82 35.32 -1.15
N ASP A 408 6.99 35.70 -1.66
CA ASP A 408 8.29 35.51 -0.98
C ASP A 408 8.66 36.73 -0.11
N ARG A 409 7.89 37.84 -0.19
CA ARG A 409 8.13 39.05 0.58
C ARG A 409 6.86 39.48 1.33
N PRO A 410 7.01 40.12 2.50
CA PRO A 410 5.88 40.70 3.21
C PRO A 410 5.24 41.81 2.39
N GLY A 411 3.95 42.08 2.64
CA GLY A 411 3.20 43.14 1.95
C GLY A 411 1.89 43.45 2.68
N LYS A 412 1.24 44.53 2.31
CA LYS A 412 -0.02 44.98 2.94
C LYS A 412 -1.12 43.91 2.79
N GLY A 413 -1.68 43.44 3.91
CA GLY A 413 -2.72 42.42 3.93
C GLY A 413 -2.22 41.02 3.65
N LEU A 414 -0.91 40.76 3.72
CA LEU A 414 -0.30 39.44 3.67
C LEU A 414 0.04 38.96 5.06
N GLU A 415 -0.25 37.68 5.33
CA GLU A 415 0.09 37.00 6.57
C GLU A 415 1.18 35.93 6.31
N LYS A 416 1.99 35.67 7.33
CA LYS A 416 2.98 34.56 7.29
C LYS A 416 2.27 33.22 7.15
N ILE A 417 2.78 32.37 6.29
CA ILE A 417 2.30 30.98 6.14
C ILE A 417 3.46 30.00 6.19
N TYR A 418 3.23 28.88 6.86
CA TYR A 418 4.23 27.88 7.15
C TYR A 418 3.94 26.58 6.41
N THR A 419 4.97 25.80 6.18
CA THR A 419 4.92 24.46 5.55
C THR A 419 5.36 23.40 6.55
N GLY A 420 5.18 22.12 6.22
CA GLY A 420 5.72 21.03 7.03
C GLY A 420 7.25 21.08 7.20
N LYS A 421 7.99 21.71 6.26
CA LYS A 421 9.45 21.90 6.36
C LYS A 421 9.87 22.91 7.43
N ASP A 422 8.95 23.76 7.83
CA ASP A 422 9.20 24.80 8.84
C ASP A 422 8.94 24.31 10.26
N ILE A 423 8.34 23.13 10.42
CA ILE A 423 8.03 22.51 11.72
C ILE A 423 9.22 21.71 12.21
N ASN A 424 9.65 21.93 13.43
CA ASN A 424 10.54 21.08 14.21
C ASN A 424 9.84 20.71 15.53
N LYS A 425 10.34 19.69 16.23
CA LYS A 425 9.84 19.40 17.58
C LYS A 425 9.98 20.68 18.43
N TYR A 426 8.89 21.12 19.03
CA TYR A 426 8.79 22.31 19.90
C TYR A 426 9.14 23.66 19.25
N SER A 427 9.39 23.76 17.94
CA SER A 427 9.78 25.03 17.33
C SER A 427 9.30 25.17 15.88
N LEU A 428 9.20 26.43 15.43
CA LEU A 428 8.96 26.79 14.05
C LEU A 428 10.14 27.59 13.49
N LYS A 429 10.55 27.28 12.28
CA LYS A 429 11.50 28.12 11.52
C LYS A 429 10.86 29.47 11.21
N VAL A 430 11.70 30.45 10.89
CA VAL A 430 11.20 31.74 10.41
C VAL A 430 10.45 31.53 9.08
N ALA A 431 9.23 32.09 8.99
CA ALA A 431 8.44 31.96 7.77
C ALA A 431 9.13 32.67 6.59
N SER A 432 9.27 31.94 5.47
CA SER A 432 9.81 32.48 4.22
C SER A 432 8.73 32.79 3.18
N ARG A 433 7.47 32.57 3.51
CA ARG A 433 6.32 32.73 2.60
C ARG A 433 5.19 33.51 3.25
N TYR A 434 4.43 34.21 2.40
CA TYR A 434 3.31 35.03 2.79
C TYR A 434 2.10 34.76 1.90
N ILE A 435 0.89 34.93 2.44
CA ILE A 435 -0.37 34.68 1.74
C ILE A 435 -1.39 35.75 2.10
N ARG A 436 -2.23 36.13 1.13
CA ARG A 436 -3.47 36.87 1.43
C ARG A 436 -4.53 35.85 1.85
N TYR A 437 -4.99 35.91 3.08
CA TYR A 437 -5.99 34.98 3.58
C TYR A 437 -7.37 35.34 3.01
N ASN A 438 -7.74 34.68 1.93
CA ASN A 438 -9.07 34.74 1.35
C ASN A 438 -9.49 33.31 0.96
N ARG A 439 -10.48 32.77 1.64
CA ARG A 439 -10.94 31.39 1.45
C ARG A 439 -11.41 31.10 0.02
N ALA A 440 -11.94 32.12 -0.69
CA ALA A 440 -12.40 31.94 -2.07
C ALA A 440 -11.26 31.63 -3.04
N ASP A 441 -10.03 32.05 -2.72
CA ASP A 441 -8.85 31.82 -3.56
C ASP A 441 -8.22 30.44 -3.37
N PHE A 442 -8.67 29.68 -2.36
CA PHE A 442 -8.09 28.40 -2.01
C PHE A 442 -8.86 27.25 -2.65
N GLN A 443 -8.14 26.24 -3.11
CA GLN A 443 -8.73 25.02 -3.61
C GLN A 443 -9.48 24.27 -2.50
N GLN A 444 -8.90 24.24 -1.29
CA GLN A 444 -9.51 23.63 -0.11
C GLN A 444 -8.93 24.28 1.15
N CYS A 445 -9.79 24.58 2.10
CA CYS A 445 -9.40 25.03 3.43
C CYS A 445 -10.42 24.55 4.47
N ALA A 446 -9.96 24.40 5.71
CA ALA A 446 -10.83 24.12 6.86
C ALA A 446 -11.60 25.38 7.27
N LYS A 447 -12.45 25.28 8.28
CA LYS A 447 -13.10 26.44 8.88
C LYS A 447 -12.09 27.34 9.57
N ASP A 448 -12.39 28.65 9.65
CA ASP A 448 -11.51 29.66 10.23
C ASP A 448 -11.16 29.37 11.69
N GLU A 449 -12.11 28.80 12.45
CA GLU A 449 -11.93 28.42 13.85
C GLU A 449 -10.68 27.55 14.10
N PHE A 450 -10.30 26.70 13.14
CA PHE A 450 -9.11 25.87 13.26
C PHE A 450 -7.82 26.68 13.06
N TYR A 451 -7.80 27.57 12.06
CA TYR A 451 -6.62 28.40 11.82
C TYR A 451 -6.46 29.47 12.89
N ARG A 452 -7.57 30.00 13.40
CA ARG A 452 -7.63 31.10 14.39
C ARG A 452 -7.85 30.61 15.82
N ALA A 453 -7.69 29.28 16.08
CA ALA A 453 -7.71 28.76 17.44
C ALA A 453 -6.65 29.46 18.31
N LYS A 454 -7.03 29.78 19.57
CA LYS A 454 -6.12 30.41 20.53
C LYS A 454 -4.87 29.59 20.77
N GLU A 455 -5.06 28.26 20.82
CA GLU A 455 -4.02 27.28 20.99
C GLU A 455 -4.27 26.09 20.08
N LYS A 456 -3.23 25.59 19.45
CA LYS A 456 -3.28 24.38 18.62
C LYS A 456 -1.91 23.73 18.50
N LEU A 457 -1.89 22.45 18.23
CA LEU A 457 -0.70 21.74 17.78
C LEU A 457 -0.69 21.67 16.26
N VAL A 458 0.50 21.76 15.69
CA VAL A 458 0.71 21.60 14.26
C VAL A 458 1.80 20.55 14.02
N TYR A 459 1.62 19.73 12.97
CA TYR A 459 2.54 18.63 12.73
C TYR A 459 2.84 18.41 11.24
N LYS A 460 3.99 17.83 10.96
CA LYS A 460 4.36 17.42 9.60
C LYS A 460 3.43 16.32 9.11
N PHE A 461 2.81 16.52 7.96
CA PHE A 461 1.97 15.49 7.34
C PHE A 461 2.78 14.35 6.72
N VAL A 462 3.99 14.62 6.21
CA VAL A 462 4.91 13.60 5.66
C VAL A 462 6.19 13.65 6.47
N SER A 463 6.45 12.60 7.22
CA SER A 463 7.63 12.48 8.08
C SER A 463 7.84 11.01 8.46
N SER A 464 9.10 10.57 8.61
CA SER A 464 9.43 9.25 9.17
C SER A 464 9.25 9.19 10.69
N ARG A 465 9.17 10.34 11.36
CA ARG A 465 9.02 10.46 12.82
C ARG A 465 7.96 11.48 13.17
N LEU A 466 7.31 11.32 14.31
CA LEU A 466 6.38 12.31 14.84
C LEU A 466 7.12 13.63 15.09
N CYS A 467 6.56 14.72 14.61
CA CYS A 467 7.14 16.06 14.75
C CYS A 467 6.05 17.10 14.87
N PHE A 468 5.85 17.58 16.08
CA PHE A 468 4.80 18.51 16.47
C PHE A 468 5.39 19.79 17.05
N THR A 469 4.68 20.90 16.92
CA THR A 469 4.95 22.14 17.65
C THR A 469 3.66 22.81 18.10
N TYR A 470 3.78 23.71 19.04
CA TYR A 470 2.70 24.48 19.62
C TYR A 470 2.52 25.81 18.89
N ASP A 471 1.29 26.22 18.65
CA ASP A 471 0.96 27.53 18.09
C ASP A 471 -0.15 28.22 18.88
N ASN A 472 0.20 29.35 19.48
CA ASN A 472 -0.69 30.27 20.18
C ASN A 472 -0.77 31.68 19.50
N GLN A 473 -0.28 31.77 18.25
CA GLN A 473 -0.26 33.01 17.47
C GLN A 473 -1.17 32.98 16.24
N GLN A 474 -2.08 32.01 16.18
CA GLN A 474 -3.06 31.89 15.09
C GLN A 474 -2.43 31.86 13.69
N ARG A 475 -1.24 31.23 13.58
CA ARG A 475 -0.48 31.13 12.34
C ARG A 475 -1.20 30.27 11.30
N LEU A 476 -0.94 30.57 10.03
CA LEU A 476 -1.46 29.81 8.88
C LEU A 476 -0.47 28.74 8.42
N PHE A 477 -1.01 27.61 7.97
CA PHE A 477 -0.23 26.46 7.52
C PHE A 477 -0.74 25.92 6.19
N LEU A 478 0.16 25.50 5.30
CA LEU A 478 -0.15 24.77 4.07
C LEU A 478 -0.38 23.29 4.38
N ASN A 479 -0.99 22.56 3.45
CA ASN A 479 -1.37 21.16 3.57
C ASN A 479 -0.23 20.13 3.75
N SER A 480 1.02 20.57 3.75
CA SER A 480 2.16 19.76 4.23
C SER A 480 2.30 19.78 5.76
N ALA A 481 1.48 20.59 6.43
CA ALA A 481 1.31 20.64 7.87
C ALA A 481 -0.18 20.56 8.22
N ASN A 482 -0.54 19.78 9.22
CA ASN A 482 -1.91 19.63 9.68
C ASN A 482 -2.05 20.14 11.11
N ILE A 483 -3.30 20.39 11.50
CA ILE A 483 -3.68 21.00 12.78
C ILE A 483 -4.37 19.95 13.64
N LEU A 484 -4.02 19.94 14.93
CA LEU A 484 -4.64 19.17 15.99
C LEU A 484 -4.98 20.11 17.15
N ILE A 485 -6.22 20.12 17.57
CA ILE A 485 -6.65 20.67 18.86
C ILE A 485 -6.99 19.47 19.72
N PRO A 486 -6.06 19.06 20.61
CA PRO A 486 -6.23 17.82 21.36
C PRO A 486 -7.28 17.98 22.46
N ASP A 487 -7.97 16.87 22.71
CA ASP A 487 -8.89 16.68 23.82
C ASP A 487 -8.56 15.32 24.42
N VAL A 488 -7.81 15.30 25.53
CA VAL A 488 -7.37 14.12 26.25
C VAL A 488 -7.63 14.35 27.74
N GLU A 489 -8.34 13.43 28.37
CA GLU A 489 -8.77 13.59 29.76
C GLU A 489 -7.59 13.84 30.72
N GLY A 490 -7.68 14.92 31.47
CA GLY A 490 -6.67 15.29 32.49
C GLY A 490 -5.36 15.82 31.96
N MET A 491 -5.24 16.10 30.65
CA MET A 491 -4.02 16.60 30.02
C MET A 491 -4.21 17.99 29.38
N SER A 492 -3.29 18.90 29.65
CA SER A 492 -3.16 20.16 28.92
C SER A 492 -2.65 19.90 27.50
N ILE A 493 -2.89 20.84 26.58
CA ILE A 493 -2.38 20.78 25.21
C ILE A 493 -0.84 20.63 25.16
N LYS A 494 -0.13 21.23 26.10
CA LYS A 494 1.33 21.11 26.22
C LYS A 494 1.76 19.72 26.66
N THR A 495 1.05 19.11 27.58
CA THR A 495 1.29 17.72 28.00
C THR A 495 1.05 16.77 26.83
N VAL A 496 -0.02 16.93 26.06
CA VAL A 496 -0.24 16.13 24.84
C VAL A 496 0.92 16.33 23.84
N LEU A 497 1.44 17.54 23.70
CA LEU A 497 2.62 17.83 22.87
C LEU A 497 3.86 17.07 23.37
N ALA A 498 4.09 17.00 24.69
CA ALA A 498 5.19 16.25 25.28
C ALA A 498 5.14 14.77 24.85
N PHE A 499 3.99 14.14 25.01
CA PHE A 499 3.80 12.75 24.61
C PHE A 499 4.00 12.55 23.11
N LEU A 500 3.36 13.35 22.25
CA LEU A 500 3.46 13.22 20.80
C LEU A 500 4.87 13.44 20.25
N ASN A 501 5.71 14.21 20.94
CA ASN A 501 7.11 14.42 20.56
C ASN A 501 8.09 13.45 21.21
N SER A 502 7.65 12.63 22.17
CA SER A 502 8.51 11.70 22.91
C SER A 502 9.03 10.57 22.02
N GLU A 503 10.17 10.00 22.43
CA GLU A 503 10.74 8.83 21.75
C GLU A 503 9.82 7.61 21.89
N LEU A 504 9.12 7.42 23.02
CA LEU A 504 8.16 6.34 23.19
C LEU A 504 7.00 6.45 22.19
N PHE A 505 6.34 7.60 22.11
CA PHE A 505 5.19 7.75 21.19
C PHE A 505 5.61 7.65 19.72
N ASN A 506 6.80 8.14 19.39
CA ASN A 506 7.39 7.92 18.08
C ASN A 506 7.61 6.42 17.82
N PHE A 507 8.15 5.68 18.78
CA PHE A 507 8.33 4.22 18.70
C PHE A 507 6.98 3.50 18.51
N LEU A 508 5.97 3.83 19.34
CA LEU A 508 4.63 3.26 19.24
C LEU A 508 4.03 3.51 17.86
N TYR A 509 4.14 4.74 17.34
CA TYR A 509 3.63 5.11 16.03
C TYR A 509 4.32 4.32 14.91
N VAL A 510 5.65 4.30 14.89
CA VAL A 510 6.43 3.63 13.84
C VAL A 510 6.21 2.11 13.88
N LYS A 511 6.26 1.48 15.07
CA LYS A 511 6.10 0.02 15.16
C LYS A 511 4.68 -0.46 14.88
N ARG A 512 3.65 0.39 15.14
CA ARG A 512 2.25 0.03 14.81
C ARG A 512 1.90 0.29 13.36
N PHE A 513 2.33 1.42 12.79
CA PHE A 513 1.77 1.89 11.53
C PHE A 513 2.78 1.96 10.39
N ASN A 514 4.06 2.24 10.68
CA ASN A 514 5.17 2.37 9.72
C ASN A 514 4.80 3.15 8.44
N ASP A 515 4.07 4.26 8.59
CA ASP A 515 3.56 5.08 7.50
C ASP A 515 4.33 6.41 7.44
N LEU A 516 4.82 6.79 6.25
CA LEU A 516 5.45 8.09 6.04
C LEU A 516 4.45 9.26 6.09
N LYS A 517 3.16 8.98 5.95
CA LYS A 517 2.11 9.98 6.15
C LYS A 517 1.57 9.86 7.56
N ILE A 518 1.69 10.95 8.30
CA ILE A 518 1.14 11.01 9.65
C ILE A 518 -0.38 11.23 9.54
N LEU A 519 -1.12 10.11 9.62
CA LEU A 519 -2.56 10.09 9.40
C LEU A 519 -3.33 10.31 10.72
N LYS A 520 -4.45 11.04 10.63
CA LYS A 520 -5.37 11.23 11.76
C LYS A 520 -5.74 9.91 12.44
N GLY A 521 -6.19 8.90 11.65
CA GLY A 521 -6.63 7.62 12.21
C GLY A 521 -5.56 6.88 13.00
N ASN A 522 -4.29 6.97 12.56
CA ASN A 522 -3.15 6.39 13.25
C ASN A 522 -2.82 7.14 14.55
N LEU A 523 -2.83 8.48 14.50
CA LEU A 523 -2.59 9.31 15.69
C LEU A 523 -3.69 9.14 16.73
N SER A 524 -4.96 9.04 16.29
CA SER A 524 -6.10 8.84 17.19
C SER A 524 -6.05 7.51 17.96
N ALA A 525 -5.26 6.54 17.50
CA ALA A 525 -5.11 5.25 18.16
C ALA A 525 -3.95 5.19 19.18
N LEU A 526 -3.22 6.28 19.39
CA LEU A 526 -2.13 6.29 20.37
C LEU A 526 -2.67 6.28 21.81
N PRO A 527 -2.12 5.44 22.70
CA PRO A 527 -2.63 5.25 24.05
C PRO A 527 -2.05 6.28 25.01
N PHE A 528 -2.85 7.21 25.47
CA PHE A 528 -2.47 8.16 26.52
C PHE A 528 -2.79 7.58 27.89
N PRO A 529 -1.87 7.68 28.87
CA PRO A 529 -2.07 7.14 30.21
C PRO A 529 -2.86 8.14 31.08
N LYS A 530 -3.40 7.68 32.17
CA LYS A 530 -3.89 8.58 33.22
C LYS A 530 -2.73 9.26 33.92
N ILE A 531 -2.81 10.57 34.11
CA ILE A 531 -1.82 11.35 34.86
C ILE A 531 -2.48 12.16 35.97
N THR A 532 -1.69 12.59 36.93
CA THR A 532 -2.14 13.51 37.99
C THR A 532 -2.03 14.97 37.54
N SER A 533 -2.78 15.87 38.19
CA SER A 533 -2.65 17.31 37.93
C SER A 533 -1.24 17.85 38.21
N GLU A 534 -0.49 17.24 39.11
CA GLU A 534 0.90 17.62 39.37
C GLU A 534 1.83 17.20 38.23
N GLN A 535 1.61 16.00 37.66
CA GLN A 535 2.34 15.54 36.48
C GLN A 535 2.02 16.41 35.25
N ASP A 536 0.75 16.83 35.06
CA ASP A 536 0.39 17.74 33.97
C ASP A 536 1.11 19.08 34.10
N LYS A 537 1.20 19.68 35.30
CA LYS A 537 1.99 20.89 35.54
C LYS A 537 3.48 20.69 35.26
N GLN A 538 4.04 19.55 35.66
CA GLN A 538 5.45 19.22 35.44
C GLN A 538 5.75 19.10 33.94
N PHE A 539 4.92 18.38 33.17
CA PHE A 539 5.06 18.29 31.71
C PHE A 539 4.90 19.66 31.04
N THR A 540 3.92 20.44 31.46
CA THR A 540 3.70 21.80 30.95
C THR A 540 4.93 22.68 31.13
N ALA A 541 5.55 22.68 32.32
CA ALA A 541 6.76 23.46 32.60
C ALA A 541 7.95 23.03 31.74
N LEU A 542 8.13 21.71 31.54
CA LEU A 542 9.20 21.19 30.67
C LEU A 542 8.96 21.54 29.20
N VAL A 543 7.71 21.51 28.73
CA VAL A 543 7.37 21.92 27.37
C VAL A 543 7.62 23.41 27.18
N ASP A 544 7.33 24.26 28.16
CA ASP A 544 7.64 25.69 28.10
C ASP A 544 9.14 25.91 27.93
N ARG A 545 9.97 25.24 28.73
CA ARG A 545 11.44 25.26 28.56
C ARG A 545 11.87 24.79 27.16
N ALA A 546 11.27 23.71 26.64
CA ALA A 546 11.58 23.22 25.30
C ALA A 546 11.17 24.21 24.20
N LEU A 547 10.03 24.91 24.34
CA LEU A 547 9.56 25.96 23.43
C LEU A 547 10.48 27.19 23.46
N ASP A 548 11.09 27.49 24.61
CA ASP A 548 12.08 28.58 24.81
C ASP A 548 13.50 28.17 24.33
N GLY A 549 13.67 26.94 23.85
CA GLY A 549 14.91 26.49 23.22
C GLY A 549 15.85 25.70 24.12
N ASP A 550 15.43 25.30 25.33
CA ASP A 550 16.19 24.40 26.20
C ASP A 550 16.31 23.03 25.54
N LYS A 551 17.56 22.59 25.30
CA LYS A 551 17.89 21.32 24.63
C LYS A 551 17.80 20.10 25.55
N ASP A 552 17.79 20.28 26.83
CA ASP A 552 17.73 19.19 27.81
C ASP A 552 16.28 18.87 28.23
N ALA A 553 15.38 19.85 28.17
CA ALA A 553 13.97 19.63 28.49
C ALA A 553 13.30 18.47 27.71
N PRO A 554 13.53 18.24 26.40
CA PRO A 554 13.01 17.08 25.71
C PRO A 554 13.50 15.73 26.28
N LYS A 555 14.74 15.66 26.74
CA LYS A 555 15.28 14.44 27.38
C LYS A 555 14.65 14.19 28.75
N GLU A 556 14.42 15.26 29.50
CA GLU A 556 13.73 15.17 30.80
C GLU A 556 12.28 14.71 30.60
N ILE A 557 11.59 15.18 29.54
CA ILE A 557 10.25 14.70 29.13
C ILE A 557 10.28 13.20 28.85
N ASP A 558 11.24 12.73 28.03
CA ASP A 558 11.36 11.31 27.69
C ASP A 558 11.57 10.45 28.95
N ASN A 559 12.44 10.88 29.86
CA ASN A 559 12.70 10.15 31.10
C ASN A 559 11.47 10.05 32.02
N LEU A 560 10.67 11.13 32.11
CA LEU A 560 9.42 11.10 32.87
C LEU A 560 8.42 10.12 32.23
N ILE A 561 8.32 10.11 30.89
CA ILE A 561 7.44 9.21 30.16
C ILE A 561 7.92 7.76 30.31
N PHE A 562 9.22 7.48 30.21
CA PHE A 562 9.76 6.14 30.43
C PHE A 562 9.45 5.62 31.85
N THR A 563 9.58 6.48 32.84
CA THR A 563 9.23 6.16 34.22
C THR A 563 7.74 5.87 34.38
N LEU A 564 6.88 6.69 33.78
CA LEU A 564 5.43 6.53 33.82
C LEU A 564 4.97 5.20 33.21
N TYR A 565 5.62 4.77 32.13
CA TYR A 565 5.34 3.49 31.46
C TYR A 565 6.13 2.31 32.05
N GLN A 566 6.89 2.52 33.14
CA GLN A 566 7.67 1.48 33.82
C GLN A 566 8.59 0.70 32.87
N LEU A 567 9.26 1.43 31.98
CA LEU A 567 10.16 0.83 31.00
C LEU A 567 11.51 0.52 31.66
N ASP A 568 12.05 -0.66 31.37
CA ASP A 568 13.38 -1.03 31.81
C ASP A 568 14.49 -0.47 30.88
N THR A 569 15.75 -0.63 31.25
CA THR A 569 16.89 -0.09 30.50
C THR A 569 16.96 -0.66 29.08
N GLU A 570 16.70 -1.96 28.90
CA GLU A 570 16.77 -2.61 27.59
C GLU A 570 15.62 -2.16 26.66
N GLU A 571 14.43 -1.92 27.21
CA GLU A 571 13.28 -1.35 26.51
C GLU A 571 13.56 0.10 26.09
N ILE A 572 14.16 0.90 26.97
CA ILE A 572 14.55 2.29 26.68
C ILE A 572 15.62 2.32 25.58
N ASP A 573 16.61 1.44 25.62
CA ASP A 573 17.63 1.34 24.58
C ASP A 573 17.01 0.93 23.23
N LEU A 574 16.08 -0.01 23.22
CA LEU A 574 15.36 -0.40 22.01
C LEU A 574 14.54 0.76 21.41
N ILE A 575 13.92 1.59 22.27
CA ILE A 575 13.17 2.78 21.83
C ILE A 575 14.12 3.83 21.25
N LYS A 576 15.24 4.11 21.91
CA LYS A 576 16.22 5.12 21.49
C LYS A 576 16.97 4.73 20.22
N ASN A 577 17.23 3.43 20.02
CA ASN A 577 17.91 2.88 18.84
C ASN A 577 16.94 2.57 17.69
N LEU A 578 15.74 3.17 17.69
CA LEU A 578 14.81 3.05 16.58
C LEU A 578 15.44 3.61 15.31
N GLU A 579 15.89 2.72 14.40
CA GLU A 579 16.40 3.11 13.09
C GLU A 579 15.30 3.87 12.31
N SER A 580 15.70 4.99 11.73
CA SER A 580 14.83 5.92 10.99
C SER A 580 14.53 5.44 9.57
#